data_c58d271395d715900d8f6fa10ac148b8
#
_entry.id   c58d271395d715900d8f6fa10ac148b8
#
_cell.length_a   1.000
_cell.length_b   1.000
_cell.length_c   1.000
_cell.angle_alpha   90.00
_cell.angle_beta   90.00
_cell.angle_gamma   90.00
#
_symmetry.space_group_name_H-M   'P 1'
#
loop_
_entity.id
_entity.type
_entity.pdbx_description
1 polymer ?
#
loop_
_entity_poly.entity_id
_entity_poly.type
_entity_poly.pdbx_seq_one_letter_code
_entity_poly.pdbx_strand_id
1 'polypeptide(L)'
;MHPLHHNREVVDLSTYQSRFSIPILNKFGEKIYLDQMTISEIKERLEKTDIIFVPCGSIENHGLAAPVGEDTLIGTYIAERVAYETGVTIAPPIIYGSHPSHHYGMPGTIPIKKEAYIDYVVSVIKWLSNTGFKKIVLFNSHGQEYVLPIAKDKAIIEEGVHAFIMVTSWWAWVRDVLIAGKELKPGLVLETPFIHADELETSVTWYVAEKLMRLDKLKESDAEKLVGVIPDKWVDKAGNVYNRPFSWFDVSHYMEIHHYPKGSVGYPSKASKDKGEVVVEEAVKRIVEFVEWLKKEYPPGKVPKVWPEPGDFKY
;
A
#
# COMPACT_ATOMS: atom_id res chain seq x y z
N MET A 1 -24.83 -6.73 -32.60
CA MET A 1 -23.44 -6.27 -32.79
C MET A 1 -23.44 -4.76 -32.70
N HIS A 2 -23.09 -4.19 -31.55
CA HIS A 2 -22.86 -2.75 -31.44
C HIS A 2 -21.35 -2.52 -31.47
N PRO A 3 -20.83 -1.66 -32.35
CA PRO A 3 -19.42 -1.33 -32.36
C PRO A 3 -19.10 -0.46 -31.15
N LEU A 4 -18.30 -1.00 -30.24
CA LEU A 4 -17.65 -0.22 -29.18
C LEU A 4 -16.56 0.63 -29.84
N HIS A 5 -16.90 1.80 -30.34
CA HIS A 5 -15.92 2.83 -30.64
C HIS A 5 -15.43 3.46 -29.34
N HIS A 6 -14.54 2.77 -28.66
CA HIS A 6 -13.63 3.46 -27.76
C HIS A 6 -12.58 4.16 -28.64
N ASN A 7 -12.60 5.48 -28.66
CA ASN A 7 -11.46 6.26 -29.11
C ASN A 7 -10.27 5.88 -28.21
N ARG A 8 -9.59 4.81 -28.55
CA ARG A 8 -8.24 4.58 -28.04
C ARG A 8 -7.39 5.63 -28.75
N GLU A 9 -6.97 6.66 -28.01
CA GLU A 9 -5.87 7.50 -28.46
C GLU A 9 -4.73 6.52 -28.79
N VAL A 10 -4.43 6.40 -30.06
CA VAL A 10 -3.27 5.61 -30.51
C VAL A 10 -2.07 6.39 -30.01
N VAL A 11 -1.37 5.83 -29.04
CA VAL A 11 -0.13 6.42 -28.53
C VAL A 11 0.85 6.43 -29.70
N ASP A 12 1.24 7.61 -30.15
CA ASP A 12 2.31 7.75 -31.13
C ASP A 12 3.62 7.29 -30.49
N LEU A 13 4.05 6.10 -30.85
CA LEU A 13 5.27 5.50 -30.29
C LEU A 13 6.54 6.29 -30.64
N SER A 14 6.50 7.20 -31.61
CA SER A 14 7.65 8.08 -31.90
C SER A 14 7.88 9.13 -30.81
N THR A 15 6.83 9.47 -30.05
CA THR A 15 6.88 10.38 -28.90
C THR A 15 6.75 9.66 -27.56
N TYR A 16 6.57 8.31 -27.57
CA TYR A 16 6.40 7.53 -26.36
C TYR A 16 7.66 7.56 -25.48
N GLN A 17 7.48 8.04 -24.26
CA GLN A 17 8.50 7.92 -23.22
C GLN A 17 7.98 6.95 -22.14
N SER A 18 8.74 5.90 -21.89
CA SER A 18 8.44 4.98 -20.79
C SER A 18 8.53 5.74 -19.47
N ARG A 19 7.64 5.43 -18.51
CA ARG A 19 7.75 5.93 -17.13
C ARG A 19 9.15 5.70 -16.52
N PHE A 20 9.88 4.71 -16.98
CA PHE A 20 11.25 4.42 -16.53
C PHE A 20 12.32 5.34 -17.13
N SER A 21 11.99 6.11 -18.16
CA SER A 21 12.91 7.08 -18.81
C SER A 21 12.59 8.54 -18.47
N ILE A 22 11.51 8.81 -17.75
CA ILE A 22 11.12 10.15 -17.31
C ILE A 22 11.45 10.29 -15.83
N PRO A 23 12.28 11.28 -15.43
CA PRO A 23 12.56 11.51 -14.02
C PRO A 23 11.30 12.03 -13.32
N ILE A 24 10.95 11.41 -12.20
CA ILE A 24 9.89 11.90 -11.32
C ILE A 24 10.55 12.72 -10.23
N LEU A 25 10.17 14.00 -10.15
CA LEU A 25 10.83 15.00 -9.30
C LEU A 25 9.92 15.43 -8.14
N ASN A 26 10.54 15.75 -7.01
CA ASN A 26 9.88 16.41 -5.89
C ASN A 26 9.76 17.94 -6.16
N LYS A 27 9.11 18.65 -5.23
CA LYS A 27 8.94 20.12 -5.31
C LYS A 27 10.26 20.91 -5.27
N PHE A 28 11.37 20.27 -4.94
CA PHE A 28 12.70 20.86 -4.92
C PHE A 28 13.49 20.58 -6.22
N GLY A 29 12.87 19.91 -7.21
CA GLY A 29 13.49 19.54 -8.49
C GLY A 29 14.40 18.31 -8.43
N GLU A 30 14.31 17.49 -7.39
CA GLU A 30 15.15 16.31 -7.19
C GLU A 30 14.36 15.02 -7.51
N LYS A 31 15.02 14.02 -8.10
CA LYS A 31 14.44 12.71 -8.35
C LYS A 31 13.97 12.07 -7.04
N ILE A 32 12.79 11.43 -7.05
CA ILE A 32 12.26 10.75 -5.86
C ILE A 32 12.53 9.24 -5.87
N TYR A 33 12.71 8.63 -7.03
CA TYR A 33 12.90 7.19 -7.15
C TYR A 33 14.36 6.78 -7.14
N LEU A 34 14.69 5.78 -6.32
CA LEU A 34 16.05 5.25 -6.16
C LEU A 34 16.62 4.70 -7.48
N ASP A 35 15.81 3.98 -8.26
CA ASP A 35 16.20 3.41 -9.56
C ASP A 35 16.38 4.45 -10.67
N GLN A 36 15.98 5.68 -10.43
CA GLN A 36 16.23 6.80 -11.32
C GLN A 36 17.48 7.62 -10.93
N MET A 37 18.07 7.33 -9.78
CA MET A 37 19.23 8.06 -9.26
C MET A 37 20.54 7.39 -9.68
N THR A 38 21.53 8.20 -10.00
CA THR A 38 22.92 7.77 -10.10
C THR A 38 23.52 7.59 -8.68
N ILE A 39 24.66 6.91 -8.59
CA ILE A 39 25.35 6.75 -7.29
C ILE A 39 25.75 8.09 -6.66
N SER A 40 26.07 9.11 -7.47
CA SER A 40 26.36 10.45 -6.95
C SER A 40 25.13 11.10 -6.34
N GLU A 41 23.99 10.99 -7.02
CA GLU A 41 22.71 11.52 -6.52
C GLU A 41 22.22 10.79 -5.25
N ILE A 42 22.50 9.49 -5.14
CA ILE A 42 22.21 8.74 -3.90
C ILE A 42 23.04 9.28 -2.73
N LYS A 43 24.34 9.51 -2.93
CA LYS A 43 25.20 10.09 -1.89
C LYS A 43 24.72 11.48 -1.45
N GLU A 44 24.42 12.35 -2.39
CA GLU A 44 23.87 13.68 -2.11
C GLU A 44 22.51 13.61 -1.38
N ARG A 45 21.68 12.64 -1.73
CA ARG A 45 20.39 12.38 -1.06
C ARG A 45 20.60 11.95 0.40
N LEU A 46 21.51 11.06 0.66
CA LEU A 46 21.81 10.54 2.00
C LEU A 46 22.35 11.61 2.96
N GLU A 47 22.99 12.67 2.43
CA GLU A 47 23.38 13.83 3.23
C GLU A 47 22.17 14.68 3.68
N LYS A 48 21.06 14.66 2.91
CA LYS A 48 19.84 15.44 3.19
C LYS A 48 18.81 14.63 3.97
N THR A 49 18.62 13.37 3.60
CA THR A 49 17.70 12.43 4.24
C THR A 49 18.07 10.99 3.91
N ASP A 50 18.05 10.15 4.92
CA ASP A 50 18.30 8.70 4.84
C ASP A 50 17.00 7.88 5.06
N ILE A 51 15.86 8.54 4.81
CA ILE A 51 14.53 7.91 4.84
C ILE A 51 14.18 7.39 3.45
N ILE A 52 13.74 6.13 3.38
CA ILE A 52 13.24 5.53 2.15
C ILE A 52 11.92 4.81 2.39
N PHE A 53 10.95 5.05 1.49
CA PHE A 53 9.69 4.30 1.44
C PHE A 53 9.84 3.14 0.47
N VAL A 54 9.37 1.97 0.88
CA VAL A 54 9.27 0.77 0.03
C VAL A 54 7.79 0.46 -0.10
N PRO A 55 7.12 0.88 -1.19
CA PRO A 55 5.73 0.52 -1.42
C PRO A 55 5.60 -1.00 -1.60
N CYS A 56 4.72 -1.62 -0.81
CA CYS A 56 4.46 -3.06 -0.80
C CYS A 56 3.01 -3.30 -1.21
N GLY A 57 2.80 -3.54 -2.49
CA GLY A 57 1.49 -3.83 -3.07
C GLY A 57 1.31 -5.30 -3.41
N SER A 58 0.37 -5.57 -4.32
CA SER A 58 0.13 -6.90 -4.86
C SER A 58 -0.38 -6.87 -6.30
N ILE A 59 -0.51 -8.04 -6.90
CA ILE A 59 -1.35 -8.31 -8.06
C ILE A 59 -2.51 -9.15 -7.57
N GLU A 60 -3.68 -8.55 -7.46
CA GLU A 60 -4.87 -9.12 -6.86
C GLU A 60 -6.13 -8.76 -7.66
N ASN A 61 -7.11 -9.66 -7.64
CA ASN A 61 -8.41 -9.38 -8.22
C ASN A 61 -9.19 -8.36 -7.35
N HIS A 62 -9.45 -7.19 -7.91
CA HIS A 62 -10.24 -6.13 -7.26
C HIS A 62 -11.58 -5.91 -7.98
N GLY A 63 -12.28 -6.99 -8.26
CA GLY A 63 -13.56 -6.94 -8.93
C GLY A 63 -13.46 -6.69 -10.44
N LEU A 64 -14.58 -6.32 -11.04
CA LEU A 64 -14.67 -6.09 -12.49
C LEU A 64 -14.34 -4.65 -12.89
N ALA A 65 -14.25 -3.74 -11.93
CA ALA A 65 -14.13 -2.31 -12.18
C ALA A 65 -12.69 -1.79 -12.01
N ALA A 66 -11.92 -2.34 -11.08
CA ALA A 66 -10.59 -1.87 -10.75
C ALA A 66 -9.49 -2.74 -11.40
N PRO A 67 -8.28 -2.19 -11.64
CA PRO A 67 -7.17 -2.95 -12.20
C PRO A 67 -6.58 -3.89 -11.15
N VAL A 68 -6.06 -5.04 -11.56
CA VAL A 68 -5.42 -6.03 -10.67
C VAL A 68 -4.15 -5.53 -9.96
N GLY A 69 -3.62 -4.39 -10.35
CA GLY A 69 -2.48 -3.73 -9.69
C GLY A 69 -2.89 -2.63 -8.70
N GLU A 70 -4.15 -2.60 -8.30
CA GLU A 70 -4.75 -1.56 -7.45
C GLU A 70 -3.90 -1.24 -6.22
N ASP A 71 -3.54 -2.25 -5.44
CA ASP A 71 -2.71 -2.10 -4.24
C ASP A 71 -1.41 -1.34 -4.52
N THR A 72 -0.70 -1.76 -5.58
CA THR A 72 0.55 -1.13 -5.98
C THR A 72 0.33 0.32 -6.41
N LEU A 73 -0.75 0.59 -7.13
CA LEU A 73 -1.09 1.94 -7.60
C LEU A 73 -1.38 2.88 -6.42
N ILE A 74 -2.21 2.45 -5.47
CA ILE A 74 -2.57 3.25 -4.29
C ILE A 74 -1.32 3.54 -3.45
N GLY A 75 -0.58 2.49 -3.05
CA GLY A 75 0.59 2.64 -2.20
C GLY A 75 1.67 3.49 -2.84
N THR A 76 1.91 3.32 -4.14
CA THR A 76 2.89 4.10 -4.89
C THR A 76 2.47 5.57 -5.00
N TYR A 77 1.21 5.84 -5.36
CA TYR A 77 0.71 7.21 -5.47
C TYR A 77 0.84 8.00 -4.16
N ILE A 78 0.43 7.39 -3.04
CA ILE A 78 0.55 8.05 -1.73
C ILE A 78 2.01 8.29 -1.36
N ALA A 79 2.90 7.31 -1.59
CA ALA A 79 4.32 7.47 -1.35
C ALA A 79 4.94 8.58 -2.23
N GLU A 80 4.55 8.68 -3.51
CA GLU A 80 4.96 9.75 -4.42
C GLU A 80 4.54 11.14 -3.90
N ARG A 81 3.29 11.27 -3.43
CA ARG A 81 2.80 12.53 -2.86
C ARG A 81 3.59 12.93 -1.61
N VAL A 82 3.88 11.97 -0.73
CA VAL A 82 4.72 12.18 0.46
C VAL A 82 6.14 12.57 0.05
N ALA A 83 6.76 11.87 -0.89
CA ALA A 83 8.11 12.17 -1.36
C ALA A 83 8.19 13.53 -2.09
N TYR A 84 7.14 13.89 -2.83
CA TYR A 84 7.04 15.21 -3.45
C TYR A 84 7.13 16.33 -2.41
N GLU A 85 6.41 16.19 -1.30
CA GLU A 85 6.36 17.21 -0.25
C GLU A 85 7.62 17.23 0.63
N THR A 86 8.19 16.06 0.92
CA THR A 86 9.21 15.91 1.97
C THR A 86 10.62 15.68 1.45
N GLY A 87 10.78 15.33 0.18
CA GLY A 87 12.07 15.01 -0.43
C GLY A 87 12.65 13.65 -0.02
N VAL A 88 11.90 12.75 0.61
CA VAL A 88 12.34 11.39 0.89
C VAL A 88 12.46 10.56 -0.38
N THR A 89 13.16 9.44 -0.30
CA THR A 89 13.35 8.53 -1.44
C THR A 89 12.27 7.46 -1.46
N ILE A 90 11.91 7.00 -2.67
CA ILE A 90 11.05 5.83 -2.89
C ILE A 90 11.88 4.73 -3.54
N ALA A 91 11.85 3.52 -3.00
CA ALA A 91 12.35 2.33 -3.68
C ALA A 91 11.36 1.92 -4.78
N PRO A 92 11.81 1.21 -5.83
CA PRO A 92 10.89 0.56 -6.74
C PRO A 92 9.87 -0.29 -5.98
N PRO A 93 8.57 -0.20 -6.30
CA PRO A 93 7.54 -0.90 -5.54
C PRO A 93 7.69 -2.42 -5.65
N ILE A 94 7.38 -3.12 -4.57
CA ILE A 94 7.19 -4.57 -4.55
C ILE A 94 5.78 -4.84 -5.05
N ILE A 95 5.68 -5.30 -6.32
CA ILE A 95 4.42 -5.42 -7.03
C ILE A 95 3.75 -6.80 -6.90
N TYR A 96 4.47 -7.82 -6.48
CA TYR A 96 3.92 -9.15 -6.20
C TYR A 96 3.91 -9.37 -4.70
N GLY A 97 2.71 -9.55 -4.14
CA GLY A 97 2.47 -9.67 -2.71
C GLY A 97 2.31 -11.11 -2.20
N SER A 98 2.33 -11.24 -0.89
CA SER A 98 1.85 -12.42 -0.19
C SER A 98 0.35 -12.28 0.07
N HIS A 99 -0.42 -13.34 -0.12
CA HIS A 99 -1.87 -13.30 0.03
C HIS A 99 -2.35 -14.18 1.19
N PRO A 100 -3.45 -13.81 1.88
CA PRO A 100 -4.15 -14.71 2.78
C PRO A 100 -4.77 -15.89 2.01
N SER A 101 -5.07 -16.98 2.70
CA SER A 101 -5.49 -18.22 2.06
C SER A 101 -6.77 -18.11 1.22
N HIS A 102 -7.69 -17.25 1.61
CA HIS A 102 -8.99 -17.09 0.94
C HIS A 102 -8.93 -16.40 -0.44
N HIS A 103 -7.81 -15.73 -0.77
CA HIS A 103 -7.58 -15.15 -2.09
C HIS A 103 -7.07 -16.17 -3.14
N TYR A 104 -6.63 -17.35 -2.70
CA TYR A 104 -6.05 -18.32 -3.63
C TYR A 104 -7.11 -18.85 -4.62
N GLY A 105 -6.72 -18.93 -5.88
CA GLY A 105 -7.59 -19.39 -6.96
C GLY A 105 -8.43 -18.29 -7.62
N MET A 106 -8.42 -17.06 -7.12
CA MET A 106 -9.08 -15.93 -7.77
C MET A 106 -8.38 -15.57 -9.09
N PRO A 107 -9.13 -15.45 -10.21
CA PRO A 107 -8.54 -15.01 -11.47
C PRO A 107 -7.89 -13.64 -11.36
N GLY A 108 -6.66 -13.51 -11.86
CA GLY A 108 -5.90 -12.24 -11.78
C GLY A 108 -5.09 -12.06 -10.49
N THR A 109 -5.31 -12.86 -9.46
CA THR A 109 -4.51 -12.86 -8.22
C THR A 109 -3.26 -13.73 -8.40
N ILE A 110 -2.09 -13.18 -8.09
CA ILE A 110 -0.79 -13.86 -8.21
C ILE A 110 -0.10 -13.92 -6.85
N PRO A 111 -0.41 -14.93 -6.03
CA PRO A 111 0.14 -15.03 -4.68
C PRO A 111 1.58 -15.54 -4.71
N ILE A 112 2.47 -14.84 -4.00
CA ILE A 112 3.82 -15.33 -3.72
C ILE A 112 3.81 -16.15 -2.42
N LYS A 113 4.57 -17.24 -2.41
CA LYS A 113 4.75 -18.04 -1.18
C LYS A 113 5.28 -17.15 -0.05
N LYS A 114 4.72 -17.29 1.15
CA LYS A 114 5.02 -16.43 2.29
C LYS A 114 6.52 -16.36 2.59
N GLU A 115 7.17 -17.51 2.64
CA GLU A 115 8.60 -17.62 2.92
C GLU A 115 9.44 -16.89 1.85
N ALA A 116 9.13 -17.11 0.57
CA ALA A 116 9.83 -16.46 -0.53
C ALA A 116 9.64 -14.94 -0.52
N TYR A 117 8.43 -14.47 -0.19
CA TYR A 117 8.14 -13.06 -0.05
C TYR A 117 8.91 -12.42 1.12
N ILE A 118 8.89 -13.08 2.29
CA ILE A 118 9.64 -12.62 3.46
C ILE A 118 11.13 -12.51 3.15
N ASP A 119 11.75 -13.54 2.57
CA ASP A 119 13.18 -13.56 2.26
C ASP A 119 13.55 -12.50 1.21
N TYR A 120 12.65 -12.25 0.24
CA TYR A 120 12.82 -11.15 -0.71
C TYR A 120 12.80 -9.78 -0.01
N VAL A 121 11.82 -9.52 0.85
CA VAL A 121 11.72 -8.25 1.60
C VAL A 121 12.92 -8.07 2.53
N VAL A 122 13.35 -9.13 3.23
CA VAL A 122 14.58 -9.12 4.06
C VAL A 122 15.79 -8.69 3.23
N SER A 123 15.94 -9.24 2.03
CA SER A 123 17.05 -8.89 1.14
C SER A 123 17.00 -7.42 0.71
N VAL A 124 15.81 -6.91 0.38
CA VAL A 124 15.61 -5.49 0.04
C VAL A 124 16.00 -4.59 1.22
N ILE A 125 15.50 -4.88 2.43
CA ILE A 125 15.84 -4.13 3.65
C ILE A 125 17.36 -4.10 3.88
N LYS A 126 18.00 -5.26 3.82
CA LYS A 126 19.44 -5.40 4.06
C LYS A 126 20.25 -4.52 3.12
N TRP A 127 19.96 -4.58 1.83
CA TRP A 127 20.73 -3.84 0.84
C TRP A 127 20.41 -2.35 0.80
N LEU A 128 19.20 -1.94 1.12
CA LEU A 128 18.86 -0.52 1.34
C LEU A 128 19.63 0.04 2.55
N SER A 129 19.72 -0.72 3.66
CA SER A 129 20.51 -0.33 4.83
C SER A 129 21.99 -0.24 4.50
N ASN A 130 22.54 -1.19 3.72
CA ASN A 130 23.94 -1.18 3.28
C ASN A 130 24.23 -0.02 2.32
N THR A 131 23.26 0.42 1.55
CA THR A 131 23.37 1.60 0.68
C THR A 131 23.48 2.90 1.49
N GLY A 132 22.99 2.91 2.73
CA GLY A 132 23.07 4.06 3.64
C GLY A 132 21.72 4.56 4.17
N PHE A 133 20.61 4.01 3.70
CA PHE A 133 19.30 4.34 4.24
C PHE A 133 19.14 3.75 5.65
N LYS A 134 18.94 4.61 6.64
CA LYS A 134 18.84 4.21 8.05
C LYS A 134 17.43 4.25 8.60
N LYS A 135 16.47 4.79 7.83
CA LYS A 135 15.04 4.81 8.16
C LYS A 135 14.29 4.23 6.98
N ILE A 136 13.81 3.00 7.12
CA ILE A 136 13.16 2.23 6.05
C ILE A 136 11.69 2.04 6.41
N VAL A 137 10.80 2.55 5.58
CA VAL A 137 9.36 2.42 5.75
C VAL A 137 8.83 1.37 4.76
N LEU A 138 8.46 0.20 5.24
CA LEU A 138 7.69 -0.77 4.46
C LEU A 138 6.25 -0.26 4.42
N PHE A 139 5.90 0.37 3.31
CA PHE A 139 4.63 1.05 3.12
C PHE A 139 3.63 0.12 2.42
N ASN A 140 2.82 -0.54 3.23
CA ASN A 140 1.90 -1.57 2.79
C ASN A 140 0.60 -0.99 2.22
N SER A 141 0.10 -1.63 1.18
CA SER A 141 -1.18 -1.30 0.55
C SER A 141 -2.01 -2.54 0.17
N HIS A 142 -1.68 -3.70 0.75
CA HIS A 142 -2.33 -4.98 0.51
C HIS A 142 -2.58 -5.72 1.82
N GLY A 143 -3.56 -6.61 1.86
CA GLY A 143 -3.89 -7.47 3.01
C GLY A 143 -2.77 -8.46 3.39
N GLN A 144 -1.57 -7.97 3.64
CA GLN A 144 -0.36 -8.75 3.96
C GLN A 144 0.38 -8.24 5.21
N GLU A 145 -0.29 -7.51 6.10
CA GLU A 145 0.31 -6.90 7.28
C GLU A 145 1.04 -7.90 8.18
N TYR A 146 0.61 -9.15 8.16
CA TYR A 146 1.15 -10.22 9.01
C TYR A 146 2.55 -10.70 8.59
N VAL A 147 2.98 -10.52 7.34
CA VAL A 147 4.30 -10.98 6.85
C VAL A 147 5.39 -9.92 6.93
N LEU A 148 5.05 -8.64 6.79
CA LEU A 148 6.02 -7.55 6.80
C LEU A 148 6.70 -7.35 8.15
N PRO A 149 6.01 -7.45 9.31
CA PRO A 149 6.67 -7.45 10.62
C PRO A 149 7.65 -8.60 10.80
N ILE A 150 7.33 -9.80 10.28
CA ILE A 150 8.25 -10.95 10.31
C ILE A 150 9.51 -10.65 9.48
N ALA A 151 9.36 -10.09 8.28
CA ALA A 151 10.50 -9.70 7.45
C ALA A 151 11.38 -8.65 8.15
N LYS A 152 10.77 -7.65 8.81
CA LYS A 152 11.49 -6.66 9.63
C LYS A 152 12.27 -7.35 10.75
N ASP A 153 11.67 -8.25 11.50
CA ASP A 153 12.33 -8.94 12.61
C ASP A 153 13.47 -9.83 12.12
N LYS A 154 13.28 -10.61 11.04
CA LYS A 154 14.35 -11.39 10.43
C LYS A 154 15.52 -10.51 9.96
N ALA A 155 15.25 -9.39 9.32
CA ALA A 155 16.27 -8.46 8.87
C ALA A 155 17.13 -7.95 10.04
N ILE A 156 16.51 -7.62 11.17
CA ILE A 156 17.21 -7.15 12.38
C ILE A 156 17.96 -8.29 13.06
N ILE A 157 17.31 -9.41 13.34
CA ILE A 157 17.85 -10.46 14.22
C ILE A 157 18.75 -11.41 13.46
N GLU A 158 18.36 -11.86 12.27
CA GLU A 158 19.11 -12.88 11.53
C GLU A 158 20.17 -12.25 10.60
N GLU A 159 19.89 -11.08 10.02
CA GLU A 159 20.77 -10.41 9.08
C GLU A 159 21.58 -9.25 9.69
N GLY A 160 21.36 -8.94 10.97
CA GLY A 160 22.07 -7.90 11.70
C GLY A 160 21.90 -6.49 11.12
N VAL A 161 20.73 -6.19 10.58
CA VAL A 161 20.46 -4.88 9.97
C VAL A 161 20.30 -3.82 11.05
N HIS A 162 21.17 -2.81 11.03
CA HIS A 162 21.11 -1.65 11.90
C HIS A 162 20.43 -0.46 11.19
N ALA A 163 19.12 -0.52 11.08
CA ALA A 163 18.26 0.53 10.54
C ALA A 163 16.95 0.61 11.34
N PHE A 164 16.36 1.80 11.44
CA PHE A 164 15.03 1.96 11.99
C PHE A 164 14.00 1.57 10.93
N ILE A 165 13.44 0.38 11.07
CA ILE A 165 12.50 -0.20 10.11
C ILE A 165 11.09 -0.05 10.66
N MET A 166 10.22 0.55 9.88
CA MET A 166 8.81 0.80 10.21
C MET A 166 7.92 0.07 9.21
N VAL A 167 6.86 -0.57 9.70
CA VAL A 167 5.83 -1.20 8.87
C VAL A 167 4.54 -0.47 9.11
N THR A 168 3.91 0.03 8.06
CA THR A 168 2.61 0.71 8.15
C THR A 168 1.84 0.55 6.86
N SER A 169 0.51 0.57 6.94
CA SER A 169 -0.38 0.57 5.78
C SER A 169 -1.00 1.95 5.59
N TRP A 170 -1.35 2.33 4.34
CA TRP A 170 -1.93 3.65 4.09
C TRP A 170 -3.20 3.89 4.92
N TRP A 171 -4.04 2.87 5.08
CA TRP A 171 -5.28 2.97 5.87
C TRP A 171 -5.04 3.11 7.38
N ALA A 172 -3.89 2.70 7.89
CA ALA A 172 -3.56 2.85 9.30
C ALA A 172 -3.51 4.32 9.73
N TRP A 173 -3.20 5.22 8.81
CA TRP A 173 -3.13 6.67 9.05
C TRP A 173 -4.48 7.36 9.12
N VAL A 174 -5.53 6.71 8.60
CA VAL A 174 -6.88 7.27 8.46
C VAL A 174 -7.97 6.39 9.07
N ARG A 175 -7.62 5.48 9.97
CA ARG A 175 -8.57 4.54 10.60
C ARG A 175 -9.81 5.19 11.19
N ASP A 176 -9.67 6.38 11.75
CA ASP A 176 -10.75 7.17 12.32
C ASP A 176 -11.73 7.73 11.28
N VAL A 177 -11.33 7.72 10.00
CA VAL A 177 -12.16 8.11 8.86
C VAL A 177 -12.79 6.90 8.15
N LEU A 178 -12.21 5.70 8.28
CA LEU A 178 -12.62 4.49 7.57
C LEU A 178 -13.78 3.73 8.25
N ILE A 179 -14.69 4.44 8.91
CA ILE A 179 -15.78 3.84 9.67
C ILE A 179 -17.09 3.98 8.88
N ALA A 180 -17.77 2.87 8.62
CA ALA A 180 -19.09 2.88 7.97
C ALA A 180 -20.05 3.80 8.74
N GLY A 181 -20.77 4.64 8.01
CA GLY A 181 -21.62 5.71 8.56
C GLY A 181 -20.87 7.01 8.88
N LYS A 182 -19.53 7.03 8.73
CA LYS A 182 -18.74 8.24 8.94
C LYS A 182 -18.97 9.25 7.84
N GLU A 183 -19.30 10.47 8.21
CA GLU A 183 -19.32 11.60 7.31
C GLU A 183 -17.87 12.10 7.08
N LEU A 184 -17.41 12.01 5.84
CA LEU A 184 -16.07 12.40 5.43
C LEU A 184 -15.95 13.92 5.27
N LYS A 185 -16.98 14.53 4.67
CA LYS A 185 -17.23 15.97 4.57
C LYS A 185 -18.75 16.19 4.44
N PRO A 186 -19.30 17.39 4.62
CA PRO A 186 -20.74 17.63 4.58
C PRO A 186 -21.43 16.97 3.38
N GLY A 187 -22.34 16.04 3.64
CA GLY A 187 -23.09 15.30 2.64
C GLY A 187 -22.34 14.14 1.97
N LEU A 188 -21.11 13.83 2.37
CA LEU A 188 -20.33 12.72 1.83
C LEU A 188 -20.07 11.67 2.89
N VAL A 189 -20.80 10.57 2.85
CA VAL A 189 -20.76 9.50 3.87
C VAL A 189 -20.13 8.24 3.30
N LEU A 190 -19.27 7.58 4.10
CA LEU A 190 -18.83 6.23 3.84
C LEU A 190 -19.93 5.26 4.30
N GLU A 191 -20.60 4.61 3.36
CA GLU A 191 -21.82 3.85 3.65
C GLU A 191 -21.57 2.42 4.10
N THR A 192 -20.44 1.83 3.66
CA THR A 192 -20.16 0.40 3.85
C THR A 192 -18.83 0.16 4.56
N PRO A 193 -18.63 -1.01 5.18
CA PRO A 193 -17.33 -1.36 5.76
C PRO A 193 -16.22 -1.41 4.73
N PHE A 194 -15.02 -1.01 5.13
CA PHE A 194 -13.79 -1.22 4.38
C PHE A 194 -13.34 -2.68 4.52
N ILE A 195 -13.26 -3.43 3.42
CA ILE A 195 -12.87 -4.85 3.40
C ILE A 195 -11.91 -5.12 2.23
N HIS A 196 -12.43 -5.29 0.99
CA HIS A 196 -11.66 -5.57 -0.21
C HIS A 196 -12.43 -5.21 -1.48
N ALA A 197 -11.83 -4.46 -2.37
CA ALA A 197 -12.46 -3.98 -3.60
C ALA A 197 -13.89 -3.43 -3.36
N ASP A 198 -14.06 -2.79 -2.23
CA ASP A 198 -15.32 -2.27 -1.71
C ASP A 198 -15.55 -0.81 -2.12
N GLU A 199 -16.48 -0.15 -1.46
CA GLU A 199 -16.78 1.27 -1.66
C GLU A 199 -15.55 2.16 -1.52
N LEU A 200 -14.78 1.96 -0.44
CA LEU A 200 -13.67 2.84 -0.12
C LEU A 200 -12.47 2.60 -1.00
N GLU A 201 -12.02 1.36 -1.10
CA GLU A 201 -10.84 1.00 -1.90
C GLU A 201 -11.05 1.38 -3.36
N THR A 202 -12.24 1.08 -3.90
CA THR A 202 -12.64 1.51 -5.24
C THR A 202 -12.69 3.04 -5.37
N SER A 203 -13.10 3.77 -4.33
CA SER A 203 -13.07 5.24 -4.33
C SER A 203 -11.66 5.79 -4.38
N VAL A 204 -10.74 5.21 -3.59
CA VAL A 204 -9.32 5.58 -3.59
C VAL A 204 -8.70 5.32 -4.96
N THR A 205 -8.96 4.14 -5.55
CA THR A 205 -8.49 3.81 -6.90
C THR A 205 -9.07 4.73 -7.95
N TRP A 206 -10.34 5.09 -7.82
CA TRP A 206 -10.95 6.06 -8.73
C TRP A 206 -10.24 7.41 -8.69
N TYR A 207 -9.85 7.87 -7.52
CA TYR A 207 -9.11 9.12 -7.38
C TYR A 207 -7.69 9.03 -7.97
N VAL A 208 -6.97 7.95 -7.67
CA VAL A 208 -5.54 7.84 -8.05
C VAL A 208 -5.31 7.31 -9.46
N ALA A 209 -6.23 6.52 -10.02
CA ALA A 209 -6.02 5.78 -11.27
C ALA A 209 -7.28 5.69 -12.16
N GLU A 210 -8.12 6.71 -12.21
CA GLU A 210 -9.39 6.75 -12.94
C GLU A 210 -9.31 6.18 -14.37
N LYS A 211 -8.24 6.52 -15.10
CA LYS A 211 -8.05 6.08 -16.50
C LYS A 211 -7.86 4.56 -16.65
N LEU A 212 -7.55 3.85 -15.59
CA LEU A 212 -7.37 2.41 -15.58
C LEU A 212 -8.65 1.67 -15.19
N MET A 213 -9.67 2.37 -14.72
CA MET A 213 -10.90 1.77 -14.23
C MET A 213 -11.95 1.53 -15.30
N ARG A 214 -12.81 0.58 -15.03
CA ARG A 214 -14.03 0.27 -15.78
C ARG A 214 -15.25 0.73 -14.96
N LEU A 215 -15.48 2.05 -14.94
CA LEU A 215 -16.55 2.65 -14.16
C LEU A 215 -17.95 2.13 -14.54
N ASP A 216 -18.11 1.67 -15.79
CA ASP A 216 -19.30 0.99 -16.28
C ASP A 216 -19.57 -0.37 -15.59
N LYS A 217 -18.57 -0.92 -14.87
CA LYS A 217 -18.64 -2.21 -14.18
C LYS A 217 -18.84 -2.12 -12.67
N LEU A 218 -18.91 -0.94 -12.10
CA LEU A 218 -19.02 -0.75 -10.64
C LEU A 218 -20.22 -1.54 -10.07
N LYS A 219 -21.41 -1.38 -10.63
CA LYS A 219 -22.62 -2.06 -10.14
C LYS A 219 -22.58 -3.58 -10.34
N GLU A 220 -22.00 -4.04 -11.45
CA GLU A 220 -21.83 -5.46 -11.72
C GLU A 220 -20.86 -6.11 -10.74
N SER A 221 -19.89 -5.34 -10.21
CA SER A 221 -18.89 -5.81 -9.24
C SER A 221 -19.44 -6.00 -7.83
N ASP A 222 -20.58 -5.41 -7.48
CA ASP A 222 -21.15 -5.53 -6.13
C ASP A 222 -21.26 -6.99 -5.70
N ALA A 223 -20.87 -7.26 -4.45
CA ALA A 223 -21.15 -8.51 -3.78
C ALA A 223 -22.68 -8.66 -3.59
N GLU A 224 -23.21 -9.88 -3.76
CA GLU A 224 -24.64 -10.14 -3.47
C GLU A 224 -24.95 -9.94 -1.99
N LYS A 225 -24.03 -10.44 -1.14
CA LYS A 225 -24.08 -10.29 0.32
C LYS A 225 -22.69 -10.48 0.92
N LEU A 226 -22.44 -9.89 2.06
CA LEU A 226 -21.23 -10.16 2.83
C LEU A 226 -21.43 -11.41 3.68
N VAL A 227 -20.55 -12.39 3.52
CA VAL A 227 -20.61 -13.69 4.19
C VAL A 227 -19.39 -13.86 5.08
N GLY A 228 -19.60 -14.11 6.35
CA GLY A 228 -18.55 -14.44 7.32
C GLY A 228 -18.68 -15.88 7.80
N VAL A 229 -17.56 -16.54 8.08
CA VAL A 229 -17.51 -17.88 8.70
C VAL A 229 -18.00 -17.81 10.15
N ILE A 230 -17.68 -16.72 10.84
CA ILE A 230 -18.12 -16.43 12.20
C ILE A 230 -18.91 -15.11 12.21
N PRO A 231 -19.90 -14.96 13.11
CA PRO A 231 -20.67 -13.71 13.22
C PRO A 231 -19.79 -12.49 13.47
N ASP A 232 -20.16 -11.35 12.88
CA ASP A 232 -19.41 -10.08 12.93
C ASP A 232 -19.15 -9.56 14.36
N LYS A 233 -19.96 -9.97 15.33
CA LYS A 233 -19.72 -9.63 16.75
C LYS A 233 -18.41 -10.20 17.30
N TRP A 234 -17.83 -11.21 16.64
CA TRP A 234 -16.59 -11.86 17.04
C TRP A 234 -15.41 -11.53 16.13
N VAL A 235 -15.66 -11.12 14.90
CA VAL A 235 -14.64 -10.84 13.88
C VAL A 235 -14.70 -9.40 13.45
N ASP A 236 -13.56 -8.74 13.45
CA ASP A 236 -13.37 -7.45 12.79
C ASP A 236 -13.04 -7.68 11.31
N LYS A 237 -13.98 -7.39 10.42
CA LYS A 237 -13.81 -7.56 8.97
C LYS A 237 -12.83 -6.55 8.38
N ALA A 238 -12.78 -5.36 8.94
CA ALA A 238 -11.94 -4.29 8.43
C ALA A 238 -10.49 -4.34 8.93
N GLY A 239 -10.15 -5.25 9.86
CA GLY A 239 -8.85 -5.27 10.50
C GLY A 239 -8.51 -3.99 11.29
N ASN A 240 -9.50 -3.14 11.53
CA ASN A 240 -9.29 -1.77 12.02
C ASN A 240 -9.66 -1.57 13.48
N VAL A 241 -10.38 -2.51 14.08
CA VAL A 241 -10.95 -2.34 15.42
C VAL A 241 -10.53 -3.51 16.29
N TYR A 242 -9.52 -3.31 17.12
CA TYR A 242 -9.01 -4.28 18.08
C TYR A 242 -9.98 -4.59 19.24
N ASN A 243 -11.26 -4.25 19.11
CA ASN A 243 -12.28 -4.52 20.13
C ASN A 243 -13.03 -5.83 19.91
N ARG A 244 -12.60 -6.66 18.95
CA ARG A 244 -13.14 -7.97 18.65
C ARG A 244 -12.13 -9.07 18.95
N PRO A 245 -12.58 -10.30 19.33
CA PRO A 245 -11.67 -11.40 19.62
C PRO A 245 -10.77 -11.81 18.47
N PHE A 246 -11.24 -11.66 17.25
CA PHE A 246 -10.51 -12.05 16.04
C PHE A 246 -10.49 -10.94 15.02
N SER A 247 -9.36 -10.76 14.34
CA SER A 247 -9.29 -10.01 13.09
C SER A 247 -9.68 -10.90 11.91
N TRP A 248 -9.93 -10.31 10.76
CA TRP A 248 -10.19 -11.04 9.52
C TRP A 248 -9.08 -12.06 9.19
N PHE A 249 -7.83 -11.77 9.54
CA PHE A 249 -6.69 -12.65 9.25
C PHE A 249 -6.50 -13.78 10.27
N ASP A 250 -7.16 -13.73 11.43
CA ASP A 250 -6.98 -14.70 12.51
C ASP A 250 -7.90 -15.93 12.36
N VAL A 251 -8.80 -15.92 11.39
CA VAL A 251 -9.74 -17.01 11.15
C VAL A 251 -9.63 -17.50 9.71
N SER A 252 -9.93 -18.78 9.51
CA SER A 252 -10.09 -19.34 8.16
C SER A 252 -11.38 -18.84 7.54
N HIS A 253 -11.29 -18.10 6.45
CA HIS A 253 -12.43 -17.60 5.71
C HIS A 253 -12.85 -18.55 4.58
N TYR A 254 -14.08 -18.37 4.11
CA TYR A 254 -14.51 -18.99 2.85
C TYR A 254 -13.61 -18.53 1.72
N MET A 255 -13.28 -19.43 0.80
CA MET A 255 -12.54 -19.08 -0.41
C MET A 255 -13.37 -18.07 -1.24
N GLU A 256 -12.78 -16.95 -1.58
CA GLU A 256 -13.46 -15.87 -2.27
C GLU A 256 -14.02 -16.29 -3.62
N ILE A 257 -13.30 -17.14 -4.35
CA ILE A 257 -13.77 -17.67 -5.63
C ILE A 257 -15.15 -18.33 -5.57
N HIS A 258 -15.57 -18.83 -4.40
CA HIS A 258 -16.89 -19.46 -4.22
C HIS A 258 -17.97 -18.49 -3.76
N HIS A 259 -17.61 -17.46 -3.00
CA HIS A 259 -18.56 -16.53 -2.40
C HIS A 259 -18.54 -15.14 -3.04
N TYR A 260 -17.40 -14.76 -3.62
CA TYR A 260 -17.17 -13.49 -4.27
C TYR A 260 -16.51 -13.71 -5.65
N PRO A 261 -17.16 -14.48 -6.56
CA PRO A 261 -16.51 -14.89 -7.82
C PRO A 261 -16.14 -13.72 -8.74
N LYS A 262 -16.68 -12.54 -8.47
CA LYS A 262 -16.32 -11.32 -9.18
C LYS A 262 -15.10 -10.60 -8.59
N GLY A 263 -14.70 -10.93 -7.36
CA GLY A 263 -13.52 -10.43 -6.69
C GLY A 263 -13.75 -9.31 -5.67
N SER A 264 -14.95 -8.72 -5.59
CA SER A 264 -15.25 -7.67 -4.61
C SER A 264 -15.91 -8.24 -3.35
N VAL A 265 -15.37 -7.93 -2.18
CA VAL A 265 -15.97 -8.21 -0.88
C VAL A 265 -16.55 -6.91 -0.32
N GLY A 266 -17.54 -6.38 -1.02
CA GLY A 266 -18.16 -5.08 -0.72
C GLY A 266 -19.06 -4.58 -1.84
N TYR A 267 -19.23 -3.26 -1.88
CA TYR A 267 -20.16 -2.62 -2.80
C TYR A 267 -19.47 -1.49 -3.59
N PRO A 268 -18.68 -1.80 -4.62
CA PRO A 268 -18.02 -0.80 -5.48
C PRO A 268 -18.96 0.24 -6.07
N SER A 269 -20.25 -0.09 -6.28
CA SER A 269 -21.24 0.86 -6.79
C SER A 269 -21.50 2.05 -5.86
N LYS A 270 -21.05 1.98 -4.62
CA LYS A 270 -21.11 3.07 -3.63
C LYS A 270 -19.90 4.00 -3.69
N ALA A 271 -18.89 3.62 -4.46
CA ALA A 271 -17.67 4.40 -4.60
C ALA A 271 -17.92 5.75 -5.28
N SER A 272 -17.09 6.72 -4.93
CA SER A 272 -17.00 7.98 -5.66
C SER A 272 -15.58 8.55 -5.57
N LYS A 273 -15.19 9.29 -6.61
CA LYS A 273 -13.87 9.95 -6.66
C LYS A 273 -13.66 10.89 -5.47
N ASP A 274 -14.70 11.60 -5.06
CA ASP A 274 -14.67 12.54 -3.93
C ASP A 274 -14.38 11.85 -2.59
N LYS A 275 -14.90 10.64 -2.37
CA LYS A 275 -14.56 9.83 -1.19
C LYS A 275 -13.07 9.47 -1.19
N GLY A 276 -12.58 9.02 -2.34
CA GLY A 276 -11.15 8.69 -2.52
C GLY A 276 -10.25 9.88 -2.28
N GLU A 277 -10.58 11.05 -2.84
CA GLU A 277 -9.84 12.29 -2.65
C GLU A 277 -9.68 12.64 -1.17
N VAL A 278 -10.79 12.70 -0.43
CA VAL A 278 -10.75 13.06 1.01
C VAL A 278 -9.86 12.11 1.80
N VAL A 279 -9.97 10.82 1.54
CA VAL A 279 -9.21 9.80 2.27
C VAL A 279 -7.72 9.86 1.92
N VAL A 280 -7.37 9.99 0.64
CA VAL A 280 -5.98 10.05 0.19
C VAL A 280 -5.30 11.32 0.69
N GLU A 281 -5.95 12.48 0.55
CA GLU A 281 -5.35 13.75 0.97
C GLU A 281 -5.14 13.80 2.50
N GLU A 282 -6.04 13.24 3.29
CA GLU A 282 -5.85 13.14 4.74
C GLU A 282 -4.72 12.15 5.10
N ALA A 283 -4.61 11.02 4.40
CA ALA A 283 -3.50 10.08 4.60
C ALA A 283 -2.15 10.73 4.27
N VAL A 284 -2.04 11.37 3.10
CA VAL A 284 -0.83 12.08 2.69
C VAL A 284 -0.43 13.14 3.72
N LYS A 285 -1.37 13.97 4.15
CA LYS A 285 -1.14 15.02 5.14
C LYS A 285 -0.53 14.45 6.43
N ARG A 286 -1.14 13.41 7.01
CA ARG A 286 -0.67 12.80 8.26
C ARG A 286 0.69 12.12 8.11
N ILE A 287 0.95 11.49 6.97
CA ILE A 287 2.25 10.86 6.69
C ILE A 287 3.32 11.94 6.50
N VAL A 288 3.03 13.05 5.82
CA VAL A 288 3.95 14.18 5.69
C VAL A 288 4.30 14.77 7.06
N GLU A 289 3.34 15.00 7.93
CA GLU A 289 3.56 15.46 9.31
C GLU A 289 4.50 14.50 10.07
N PHE A 290 4.28 13.21 9.95
CA PHE A 290 5.14 12.20 10.56
C PHE A 290 6.57 12.22 9.97
N VAL A 291 6.71 12.30 8.66
CA VAL A 291 8.02 12.32 7.99
C VAL A 291 8.82 13.56 8.41
N GLU A 292 8.19 14.73 8.48
CA GLU A 292 8.86 15.94 8.91
C GLU A 292 9.26 15.87 10.39
N TRP A 293 8.42 15.28 11.27
CA TRP A 293 8.82 14.97 12.63
C TRP A 293 10.02 14.01 12.68
N LEU A 294 9.99 12.93 11.87
CA LEU A 294 11.06 11.93 11.83
C LEU A 294 12.41 12.53 11.36
N LYS A 295 12.38 13.41 10.35
CA LYS A 295 13.56 14.13 9.86
C LYS A 295 14.16 15.04 10.94
N LYS A 296 13.31 15.71 11.68
CA LYS A 296 13.72 16.64 12.76
C LYS A 296 14.31 15.88 13.95
N GLU A 297 13.63 14.84 14.40
CA GLU A 297 14.05 14.06 15.58
C GLU A 297 15.29 13.21 15.28
N TYR A 298 15.32 12.61 14.08
CA TYR A 298 16.40 11.72 13.64
C TYR A 298 16.99 12.20 12.31
N PRO A 299 17.83 13.24 12.30
CA PRO A 299 18.52 13.69 11.09
C PRO A 299 19.38 12.58 10.48
N PRO A 300 19.92 12.76 9.26
CA PRO A 300 20.71 11.73 8.57
C PRO A 300 21.78 11.10 9.45
N GLY A 301 21.86 9.76 9.42
CA GLY A 301 22.76 8.96 10.24
C GLY A 301 22.33 8.74 11.69
N LYS A 302 21.32 9.45 12.18
CA LYS A 302 20.77 9.21 13.54
C LYS A 302 19.54 8.33 13.47
N VAL A 303 19.45 7.35 14.36
CA VAL A 303 18.34 6.43 14.54
C VAL A 303 18.08 6.20 16.02
N PRO A 304 16.86 5.85 16.43
CA PRO A 304 16.63 5.41 17.80
C PRO A 304 17.43 4.12 18.09
N LYS A 305 17.84 3.93 19.31
CA LYS A 305 18.48 2.68 19.74
C LYS A 305 17.39 1.63 20.03
N VAL A 306 17.03 0.85 19.01
CA VAL A 306 15.89 -0.10 19.07
C VAL A 306 16.28 -1.57 18.84
N TRP A 307 17.58 -1.86 18.83
CA TRP A 307 18.11 -3.22 18.71
C TRP A 307 19.12 -3.47 19.81
N PRO A 308 19.26 -4.74 20.24
CA PRO A 308 20.21 -5.09 21.28
C PRO A 308 21.65 -4.94 20.76
N GLU A 309 22.53 -4.46 21.62
CA GLU A 309 23.97 -4.45 21.39
C GLU A 309 24.64 -5.56 22.21
N PRO A 310 25.85 -6.00 21.84
CA PRO A 310 26.54 -7.11 22.53
C PRO A 310 26.67 -6.97 24.04
N GLY A 311 26.68 -5.75 24.58
CA GLY A 311 26.72 -5.48 26.01
C GLY A 311 25.36 -5.43 26.74
N ASP A 312 24.24 -5.51 26.01
CA ASP A 312 22.90 -5.42 26.59
C ASP A 312 22.44 -6.77 27.16
N PHE A 313 23.03 -7.88 26.74
CA PHE A 313 22.72 -9.22 27.26
C PHE A 313 23.53 -9.49 28.51
N LYS A 314 22.93 -9.34 29.68
CA LYS A 314 23.44 -9.81 30.96
C LYS A 314 22.73 -11.11 31.30
N TYR A 315 23.43 -12.24 31.15
CA TYR A 315 23.00 -13.56 31.61
C TYR A 315 23.33 -13.73 33.09
#